data_785fc296c19cd7ba02b2fa11198a33b0
#
_entry.id   785fc296c19cd7ba02b2fa11198a33b0
#
_cell.length_a   1.000
_cell.length_b   1.000
_cell.length_c   1.000
_cell.angle_alpha   90.00
_cell.angle_beta   90.00
_cell.angle_gamma   90.00
#
_symmetry.space_group_name_H-M   'P 1'
#
loop_
_entity.id
_entity.type
_entity.pdbx_description
1 polymer ?
#
loop_
_entity_poly.entity_id
_entity_poly.type
_entity_poly.pdbx_seq_one_letter_code
_entity_poly.pdbx_strand_id
1 'polypeptide(L)'
;IHAARFARDADYHELTEEHLGESRERIERIKNSTGKEKVAALRAELQQSMMDNASVFRTGELLKKQVEILKELMDRYKRISIDDKGDAYNTELVEALELGYLLEVSEALVHSALNRTESRGAHAREDYPERDDENWLKHTLAYKVEDGKVCFRYKPVVLGRFEPKPRTY
;
A
#
# COMPACT_ATOMS: atom_id res chain seq x y z
N ILE A 1 -7.50 0.71 -25.71
CA ILE A 1 -8.74 0.14 -26.29
C ILE A 1 -9.84 0.02 -25.22
N HIS A 2 -9.60 -0.59 -24.03
CA HIS A 2 -10.61 -0.72 -22.99
C HIS A 2 -11.10 0.62 -22.45
N ALA A 3 -10.19 1.53 -22.09
CA ALA A 3 -10.53 2.86 -21.60
C ALA A 3 -11.37 3.66 -22.63
N ALA A 4 -11.00 3.57 -23.91
CA ALA A 4 -11.75 4.25 -24.98
C ALA A 4 -13.17 3.68 -25.18
N ARG A 5 -13.35 2.37 -25.04
CA ARG A 5 -14.68 1.75 -25.10
C ARG A 5 -15.53 2.15 -23.91
N PHE A 6 -14.96 2.10 -22.70
CA PHE A 6 -15.64 2.53 -21.49
C PHE A 6 -16.06 4.00 -21.57
N ALA A 7 -15.14 4.89 -21.99
CA ALA A 7 -15.42 6.33 -22.09
C ALA A 7 -16.48 6.65 -23.17
N ARG A 8 -16.54 5.87 -24.27
CA ARG A 8 -17.55 6.04 -25.31
C ARG A 8 -18.97 5.74 -24.81
N ASP A 9 -19.07 4.70 -23.98
CA ASP A 9 -20.36 4.15 -23.51
C ASP A 9 -20.77 4.69 -22.13
N ALA A 10 -19.93 5.53 -21.50
CA ALA A 10 -20.19 6.17 -20.21
C ALA A 10 -20.81 7.55 -20.40
N ASP A 11 -21.75 7.89 -19.53
CA ASP A 11 -22.32 9.23 -19.46
C ASP A 11 -21.31 10.22 -18.87
N TYR A 12 -21.41 11.48 -19.27
CA TYR A 12 -20.67 12.56 -18.66
C TYR A 12 -21.21 12.84 -17.26
N HIS A 13 -20.33 12.75 -16.26
CA HIS A 13 -20.64 13.11 -14.88
C HIS A 13 -19.97 14.43 -14.52
N GLU A 14 -20.76 15.41 -14.13
CA GLU A 14 -20.25 16.67 -13.63
C GLU A 14 -19.57 16.46 -12.27
N LEU A 15 -18.35 16.97 -12.13
CA LEU A 15 -17.63 16.94 -10.85
C LEU A 15 -18.16 18.08 -9.97
N THR A 16 -18.68 17.73 -8.81
CA THR A 16 -19.15 18.68 -7.80
C THR A 16 -18.09 18.88 -6.72
N GLU A 17 -18.22 19.95 -5.91
CA GLU A 17 -17.38 20.21 -4.75
C GLU A 17 -17.37 19.04 -3.74
N GLU A 18 -18.45 18.29 -3.65
CA GLU A 18 -18.58 17.10 -2.80
C GLU A 18 -17.55 16.02 -3.17
N HIS A 19 -17.25 15.84 -4.45
CA HIS A 19 -16.23 14.87 -4.91
C HIS A 19 -14.80 15.25 -4.47
N LEU A 20 -14.56 16.49 -4.09
CA LEU A 20 -13.27 17.00 -3.62
C LEU A 20 -13.16 17.05 -2.09
N GLY A 21 -14.26 16.80 -1.36
CA GLY A 21 -14.35 16.99 0.08
C GLY A 21 -13.24 16.29 0.85
N GLU A 22 -13.13 14.98 0.70
CA GLU A 22 -12.13 14.17 1.41
C GLU A 22 -10.68 14.60 1.10
N SER A 23 -10.38 14.89 -0.17
CA SER A 23 -9.04 15.32 -0.58
C SER A 23 -8.70 16.68 0.00
N ARG A 24 -9.64 17.61 0.01
CA ARG A 24 -9.49 18.94 0.61
C ARG A 24 -9.29 18.84 2.12
N GLU A 25 -10.10 18.07 2.82
CA GLU A 25 -9.97 17.83 4.25
C GLU A 25 -8.60 17.23 4.61
N ARG A 26 -8.11 16.27 3.83
CA ARG A 26 -6.79 15.69 4.02
C ARG A 26 -5.67 16.73 3.91
N ILE A 27 -5.71 17.58 2.88
CA ILE A 27 -4.73 18.66 2.66
C ILE A 27 -4.78 19.65 3.82
N GLU A 28 -5.96 20.16 4.18
CA GLU A 28 -6.14 21.14 5.25
C GLU A 28 -5.70 20.58 6.60
N ARG A 29 -6.01 19.32 6.89
CA ARG A 29 -5.56 18.65 8.12
C ARG A 29 -4.03 18.62 8.22
N ILE A 30 -3.31 18.32 7.13
CA ILE A 30 -1.84 18.29 7.12
C ILE A 30 -1.29 19.71 7.25
N LYS A 31 -1.79 20.66 6.48
CA LYS A 31 -1.37 22.08 6.57
C LYS A 31 -1.53 22.66 7.96
N ASN A 32 -2.65 22.37 8.62
CA ASN A 32 -2.96 22.90 9.93
C ASN A 32 -2.44 22.03 11.09
N SER A 33 -1.73 20.95 10.79
CA SER A 33 -1.20 20.06 11.81
C SER A 33 -0.12 20.74 12.67
N THR A 34 -0.16 20.45 13.98
CA THR A 34 0.75 21.02 14.99
C THR A 34 1.42 19.92 15.82
N GLY A 35 1.50 18.72 15.29
CA GLY A 35 2.11 17.59 15.97
C GLY A 35 3.62 17.73 16.14
N LYS A 36 4.25 16.74 16.75
CA LYS A 36 5.69 16.75 17.02
C LYS A 36 6.49 15.84 16.08
N GLU A 37 5.81 15.01 15.30
CA GLU A 37 6.45 14.06 14.39
C GLU A 37 6.89 14.74 13.09
N LYS A 38 8.10 14.50 12.66
CA LYS A 38 8.64 15.03 11.40
C LYS A 38 8.47 14.01 10.28
N VAL A 39 7.97 14.46 9.14
CA VAL A 39 7.70 13.63 7.95
C VAL A 39 8.94 12.84 7.52
N ALA A 40 10.10 13.52 7.43
CA ALA A 40 11.35 12.89 7.01
C ALA A 40 11.80 11.77 7.96
N ALA A 41 11.63 11.93 9.28
CA ALA A 41 11.97 10.91 10.25
C ALA A 41 11.09 9.66 10.10
N LEU A 42 9.77 9.84 10.02
CA LEU A 42 8.84 8.72 9.81
C LEU A 42 9.08 8.00 8.48
N ARG A 43 9.40 8.76 7.41
CA ARG A 43 9.76 8.18 6.10
C ARG A 43 11.01 7.31 6.20
N ALA A 44 12.05 7.78 6.88
CA ALA A 44 13.28 7.01 7.07
C ALA A 44 13.03 5.72 7.87
N GLU A 45 12.24 5.78 8.94
CA GLU A 45 11.86 4.61 9.73
C GLU A 45 11.04 3.61 8.92
N LEU A 46 10.07 4.08 8.11
CA LEU A 46 9.31 3.24 7.19
C LEU A 46 10.22 2.52 6.20
N GLN A 47 11.10 3.26 5.53
CA GLN A 47 12.03 2.70 4.54
C GLN A 47 12.94 1.65 5.15
N GLN A 48 13.53 1.94 6.31
CA GLN A 48 14.43 1.01 6.99
C GLN A 48 13.68 -0.25 7.44
N SER A 49 12.55 -0.10 8.11
CA SER A 49 11.78 -1.25 8.61
C SER A 49 11.25 -2.13 7.48
N MET A 50 10.80 -1.54 6.36
CA MET A 50 10.37 -2.29 5.19
C MET A 50 11.53 -3.05 4.53
N MET A 51 12.74 -2.46 4.50
CA MET A 51 13.93 -3.14 4.01
C MET A 51 14.30 -4.32 4.91
N ASP A 52 14.24 -4.16 6.22
CA ASP A 52 14.66 -5.18 7.18
C ASP A 52 13.67 -6.34 7.27
N ASN A 53 12.35 -6.07 7.21
CA ASN A 53 11.34 -7.07 7.52
C ASN A 53 10.49 -7.53 6.33
N ALA A 54 10.43 -6.78 5.24
CA ALA A 54 9.52 -7.03 4.11
C ALA A 54 10.21 -6.94 2.72
N SER A 55 11.52 -7.02 2.65
CA SER A 55 12.31 -7.00 1.43
C SER A 55 12.12 -8.29 0.60
N VAL A 56 13.14 -8.76 -0.10
CA VAL A 56 13.06 -9.93 -0.99
C VAL A 56 12.84 -11.21 -0.20
N PHE A 57 13.67 -11.47 0.81
CA PHE A 57 13.59 -12.66 1.67
C PHE A 57 12.74 -12.36 2.89
N ARG A 58 11.70 -13.17 3.10
CA ARG A 58 10.63 -12.90 4.07
C ARG A 58 10.34 -14.11 4.92
N THR A 59 9.99 -13.88 6.18
CA THR A 59 9.40 -14.90 7.05
C THR A 59 8.09 -14.37 7.65
N GLY A 60 7.21 -15.29 8.07
CA GLY A 60 5.98 -14.88 8.74
C GLY A 60 6.23 -14.09 10.02
N GLU A 61 7.33 -14.35 10.72
CA GLU A 61 7.73 -13.61 11.92
C GLU A 61 8.10 -12.16 11.58
N LEU A 62 8.99 -11.95 10.60
CA LEU A 62 9.39 -10.60 10.16
C LEU A 62 8.21 -9.81 9.62
N LEU A 63 7.33 -10.45 8.82
CA LEU A 63 6.15 -9.79 8.30
C LEU A 63 5.14 -9.40 9.40
N LYS A 64 4.95 -10.24 10.42
CA LYS A 64 4.12 -9.88 11.60
C LYS A 64 4.71 -8.71 12.38
N LYS A 65 6.04 -8.72 12.59
CA LYS A 65 6.74 -7.58 13.20
C LYS A 65 6.52 -6.30 12.40
N GLN A 66 6.59 -6.38 11.06
CA GLN A 66 6.35 -5.22 10.21
C GLN A 66 4.92 -4.70 10.28
N VAL A 67 3.91 -5.57 10.43
CA VAL A 67 2.52 -5.16 10.66
C VAL A 67 2.41 -4.26 11.90
N GLU A 68 3.05 -4.62 13.01
CA GLU A 68 2.99 -3.81 14.24
C GLU A 68 3.75 -2.47 14.08
N ILE A 69 4.91 -2.48 13.38
CA ILE A 69 5.64 -1.24 13.09
C ILE A 69 4.79 -0.30 12.21
N LEU A 70 4.13 -0.82 11.17
CA LEU A 70 3.26 -0.01 10.31
C LEU A 70 2.11 0.60 11.08
N LYS A 71 1.48 -0.14 11.98
CA LYS A 71 0.42 0.35 12.84
C LYS A 71 0.90 1.51 13.73
N GLU A 72 2.08 1.41 14.31
CA GLU A 72 2.70 2.48 15.10
C GLU A 72 3.00 3.70 14.23
N LEU A 73 3.63 3.51 13.06
CA LEU A 73 3.97 4.60 12.13
C LEU A 73 2.71 5.32 11.63
N MET A 74 1.63 4.60 11.33
CA MET A 74 0.34 5.17 10.93
C MET A 74 -0.28 6.00 12.05
N ASP A 75 -0.16 5.56 13.30
CA ASP A 75 -0.65 6.35 14.45
C ASP A 75 0.20 7.61 14.66
N ARG A 76 1.52 7.50 14.54
CA ARG A 76 2.43 8.64 14.61
C ARG A 76 2.23 9.62 13.45
N TYR A 77 1.90 9.14 12.25
CA TYR A 77 1.57 9.98 11.09
C TYR A 77 0.38 10.92 11.36
N LYS A 78 -0.56 10.55 12.22
CA LYS A 78 -1.66 11.44 12.63
C LYS A 78 -1.18 12.67 13.42
N ARG A 79 0.04 12.61 13.96
CA ARG A 79 0.67 13.65 14.81
C ARG A 79 1.84 14.34 14.12
N ILE A 80 1.92 14.30 12.79
CA ILE A 80 2.94 15.02 12.02
C ILE A 80 2.73 16.52 12.10
N SER A 81 3.79 17.28 11.80
CA SER A 81 3.70 18.70 11.48
C SER A 81 4.59 19.01 10.30
N ILE A 82 4.16 19.98 9.49
CA ILE A 82 4.96 20.60 8.45
C ILE A 82 5.25 22.05 8.86
N ASP A 83 6.41 22.56 8.51
CA ASP A 83 6.82 23.91 8.87
C ASP A 83 6.35 24.92 7.80
N ASP A 84 6.39 24.54 6.52
CA ASP A 84 5.85 25.36 5.43
C ASP A 84 4.31 25.24 5.38
N LYS A 85 3.63 26.38 5.55
CA LYS A 85 2.16 26.49 5.48
C LYS A 85 1.68 27.21 4.20
N GLY A 86 2.59 27.48 3.28
CA GLY A 86 2.28 28.15 2.02
C GLY A 86 1.46 27.32 1.06
N ASP A 87 0.82 28.01 0.11
CA ASP A 87 -0.04 27.37 -0.91
C ASP A 87 0.70 27.08 -2.22
N ALA A 88 1.88 27.67 -2.42
CA ALA A 88 2.64 27.55 -3.65
C ALA A 88 3.99 26.88 -3.39
N TYR A 89 4.33 25.89 -4.24
CA TYR A 89 5.62 25.16 -4.17
C TYR A 89 5.93 24.51 -2.82
N ASN A 90 4.91 24.14 -2.06
CA ASN A 90 5.05 23.52 -0.75
C ASN A 90 5.43 22.04 -0.89
N THR A 91 6.72 21.76 -1.00
CA THR A 91 7.27 20.40 -1.14
C THR A 91 7.07 19.57 0.13
N GLU A 92 7.08 20.21 1.30
CA GLU A 92 6.86 19.53 2.59
C GLU A 92 5.44 18.96 2.70
N LEU A 93 4.43 19.70 2.20
CA LEU A 93 3.06 19.22 2.10
C LEU A 93 2.96 18.00 1.15
N VAL A 94 3.64 18.06 -0.01
CA VAL A 94 3.68 16.93 -0.95
C VAL A 94 4.31 15.70 -0.31
N GLU A 95 5.46 15.86 0.36
CA GLU A 95 6.13 14.75 1.06
C GLU A 95 5.28 14.16 2.19
N ALA A 96 4.51 14.99 2.88
CA ALA A 96 3.58 14.53 3.91
C ALA A 96 2.43 13.72 3.33
N LEU A 97 1.85 14.14 2.20
CA LEU A 97 0.83 13.38 1.47
C LEU A 97 1.37 12.05 0.94
N GLU A 98 2.56 12.08 0.31
CA GLU A 98 3.24 10.87 -0.17
C GLU A 98 3.51 9.88 0.95
N LEU A 99 3.96 10.33 2.12
CA LEU A 99 4.20 9.45 3.26
C LEU A 99 2.89 8.74 3.68
N GLY A 100 1.77 9.45 3.68
CA GLY A 100 0.46 8.84 3.94
C GLY A 100 0.13 7.71 2.96
N TYR A 101 0.33 7.94 1.67
CA TYR A 101 0.12 6.91 0.64
C TYR A 101 1.12 5.75 0.74
N LEU A 102 2.39 6.04 1.05
CA LEU A 102 3.39 5.00 1.26
C LEU A 102 3.03 4.08 2.43
N LEU A 103 2.51 4.62 3.53
CA LEU A 103 2.05 3.84 4.67
C LEU A 103 0.88 2.93 4.27
N GLU A 104 -0.12 3.45 3.56
CA GLU A 104 -1.28 2.68 3.09
C GLU A 104 -0.89 1.55 2.12
N VAL A 105 0.00 1.84 1.16
CA VAL A 105 0.51 0.83 0.22
C VAL A 105 1.36 -0.21 0.93
N SER A 106 2.21 0.19 1.88
CA SER A 106 3.02 -0.72 2.69
C SER A 106 2.16 -1.67 3.52
N GLU A 107 1.07 -1.16 4.12
CA GLU A 107 0.10 -1.98 4.86
C GLU A 107 -0.50 -3.06 3.96
N ALA A 108 -1.01 -2.68 2.79
CA ALA A 108 -1.58 -3.63 1.83
C ALA A 108 -0.55 -4.66 1.35
N LEU A 109 0.70 -4.23 1.10
CA LEU A 109 1.80 -5.10 0.69
C LEU A 109 2.16 -6.13 1.76
N VAL A 110 2.40 -5.67 3.00
CA VAL A 110 2.86 -6.53 4.09
C VAL A 110 1.78 -7.53 4.48
N HIS A 111 0.53 -7.10 4.60
CA HIS A 111 -0.60 -8.00 4.86
C HIS A 111 -0.80 -9.02 3.74
N SER A 112 -0.67 -8.62 2.47
CA SER A 112 -0.75 -9.55 1.33
C SER A 112 0.39 -10.55 1.32
N ALA A 113 1.63 -10.11 1.64
CA ALA A 113 2.79 -10.98 1.74
C ALA A 113 2.66 -11.99 2.91
N LEU A 114 2.15 -11.54 4.05
CA LEU A 114 1.90 -12.39 5.21
C LEU A 114 0.81 -13.45 4.92
N ASN A 115 -0.25 -13.04 4.23
CA ASN A 115 -1.37 -13.91 3.86
C ASN A 115 -0.95 -15.00 2.86
N ARG A 116 -0.01 -14.71 1.94
CA ARG A 116 0.43 -15.67 0.91
C ARG A 116 1.50 -16.61 1.44
N THR A 117 1.14 -17.87 1.65
CA THR A 117 1.99 -18.91 2.24
C THR A 117 2.65 -19.80 1.17
N GLU A 118 3.36 -19.17 0.24
CA GLU A 118 4.14 -19.79 -0.83
C GLU A 118 5.28 -18.87 -1.24
N SER A 119 6.18 -19.35 -2.09
CA SER A 119 7.16 -18.53 -2.81
C SER A 119 6.84 -18.49 -4.30
N ARG A 120 6.73 -17.25 -4.88
CA ARG A 120 6.38 -17.06 -6.30
C ARG A 120 6.93 -15.75 -6.83
N GLY A 121 7.71 -15.81 -7.89
CA GLY A 121 8.35 -14.64 -8.49
C GLY A 121 9.28 -13.94 -7.50
N ALA A 122 9.09 -12.65 -7.27
CA ALA A 122 9.87 -11.89 -6.29
C ALA A 122 9.39 -12.06 -4.83
N HIS A 123 8.29 -12.78 -4.60
CA HIS A 123 7.82 -13.11 -3.26
C HIS A 123 8.50 -14.38 -2.78
N ALA A 124 9.57 -14.25 -2.00
CA ALA A 124 10.33 -15.36 -1.44
C ALA A 124 10.04 -15.47 0.06
N ARG A 125 9.33 -16.53 0.46
CA ARG A 125 9.03 -16.90 1.85
C ARG A 125 9.98 -18.00 2.29
N GLU A 126 10.96 -17.69 3.13
CA GLU A 126 11.91 -18.70 3.63
C GLU A 126 11.21 -19.78 4.48
N ASP A 127 10.10 -19.46 5.11
CA ASP A 127 9.23 -20.39 5.85
C ASP A 127 8.24 -21.16 4.94
N TYR A 128 8.07 -20.76 3.68
CA TYR A 128 7.29 -21.44 2.64
C TYR A 128 8.03 -21.36 1.30
N PRO A 129 9.17 -22.09 1.14
CA PRO A 129 10.05 -21.90 -0.01
C PRO A 129 9.47 -22.38 -1.34
N GLU A 130 8.52 -23.30 -1.29
CA GLU A 130 7.92 -23.90 -2.49
C GLU A 130 6.80 -23.05 -3.08
N ARG A 131 6.62 -23.16 -4.40
CA ARG A 131 5.47 -22.63 -5.12
C ARG A 131 4.27 -23.57 -4.94
N ASP A 132 3.11 -23.02 -4.65
CA ASP A 132 1.87 -23.77 -4.44
C ASP A 132 0.83 -23.35 -5.48
N ASP A 133 0.78 -24.08 -6.61
CA ASP A 133 -0.18 -23.79 -7.68
C ASP A 133 -1.61 -24.24 -7.34
N GLU A 134 -1.77 -25.20 -6.43
CA GLU A 134 -3.09 -25.68 -6.02
C GLU A 134 -3.86 -24.59 -5.24
N ASN A 135 -3.21 -23.98 -4.27
CA ASN A 135 -3.86 -23.02 -3.38
C ASN A 135 -3.65 -21.56 -3.82
N TRP A 136 -2.54 -21.26 -4.53
CA TRP A 136 -2.09 -19.88 -4.76
C TRP A 136 -1.97 -19.45 -6.22
N LEU A 137 -2.37 -20.26 -7.20
CA LEU A 137 -2.45 -19.82 -8.61
C LEU A 137 -3.64 -18.87 -8.81
N LYS A 138 -3.62 -17.77 -8.08
CA LYS A 138 -4.65 -16.74 -8.06
C LYS A 138 -4.06 -15.37 -7.72
N HIS A 139 -4.72 -14.32 -8.21
CA HIS A 139 -4.44 -12.95 -7.79
C HIS A 139 -4.99 -12.70 -6.38
N THR A 140 -4.21 -12.05 -5.54
CA THR A 140 -4.68 -11.51 -4.25
C THR A 140 -5.11 -10.07 -4.47
N LEU A 141 -6.33 -9.73 -4.09
CA LEU A 141 -6.90 -8.40 -4.12
C LEU A 141 -7.06 -7.93 -2.67
N ALA A 142 -6.29 -6.93 -2.27
CA ALA A 142 -6.36 -6.36 -0.93
C ALA A 142 -7.33 -5.17 -0.92
N TYR A 143 -8.18 -5.11 0.08
CA TYR A 143 -9.16 -4.04 0.31
C TYR A 143 -9.05 -3.55 1.74
N LYS A 144 -9.09 -2.24 1.94
CA LYS A 144 -9.28 -1.65 3.25
C LYS A 144 -10.77 -1.49 3.51
N VAL A 145 -11.25 -2.05 4.61
CA VAL A 145 -12.66 -1.95 5.01
C VAL A 145 -12.85 -0.81 6.02
N GLU A 146 -14.10 -0.45 6.31
CA GLU A 146 -14.45 0.72 7.14
C GLU A 146 -13.80 0.73 8.53
N ASP A 147 -13.56 -0.44 9.12
CA ASP A 147 -12.85 -0.56 10.40
C ASP A 147 -11.31 -0.46 10.30
N GLY A 148 -10.81 -0.16 9.09
CA GLY A 148 -9.38 -0.01 8.79
C GLY A 148 -8.62 -1.32 8.61
N LYS A 149 -9.27 -2.50 8.67
CA LYS A 149 -8.62 -3.79 8.44
C LYS A 149 -8.40 -4.06 6.97
N VAL A 150 -7.31 -4.77 6.67
CA VAL A 150 -7.04 -5.27 5.32
C VAL A 150 -7.75 -6.61 5.14
N CYS A 151 -8.64 -6.69 4.16
CA CYS A 151 -9.36 -7.89 3.76
C CYS A 151 -8.93 -8.34 2.37
N PHE A 152 -9.08 -9.64 2.07
CA PHE A 152 -8.65 -10.21 0.81
C PHE A 152 -9.80 -10.81 0.03
N ARG A 153 -9.73 -10.64 -1.29
CA ARG A 153 -10.48 -11.43 -2.27
C ARG A 153 -9.49 -12.05 -3.25
N TYR A 154 -9.91 -13.09 -3.92
CA TYR A 154 -9.05 -13.78 -4.87
C TYR A 154 -9.71 -13.83 -6.25
N LYS A 155 -8.88 -13.70 -7.28
CA LYS A 155 -9.32 -13.81 -8.66
C LYS A 155 -8.47 -14.87 -9.36
N PRO A 156 -9.08 -15.83 -10.10
CA PRO A 156 -8.32 -16.82 -10.86
C PRO A 156 -7.38 -16.17 -11.87
N VAL A 157 -6.23 -16.79 -12.10
CA VAL A 157 -5.32 -16.40 -13.17
C VAL A 157 -5.85 -16.95 -14.50
N VAL A 158 -5.91 -16.11 -15.53
CA VAL A 158 -6.21 -16.54 -16.90
C VAL A 158 -4.90 -16.92 -17.60
N LEU A 159 -4.66 -18.20 -17.75
CA LEU A 159 -3.39 -18.73 -18.28
C LEU A 159 -3.22 -18.53 -19.79
N GLY A 160 -4.32 -18.46 -20.56
CA GLY A 160 -4.27 -18.23 -22.00
C GLY A 160 -3.44 -19.28 -22.73
N ARG A 161 -2.35 -18.83 -23.42
CA ARG A 161 -1.49 -19.68 -24.25
C ARG A 161 -0.32 -20.31 -23.47
N PHE A 162 -0.06 -19.86 -22.26
CA PHE A 162 1.13 -20.25 -21.50
C PHE A 162 0.73 -20.99 -20.23
N GLU A 163 1.42 -22.07 -19.97
CA GLU A 163 1.32 -22.80 -18.71
C GLU A 163 2.41 -22.32 -17.73
N PRO A 164 2.10 -22.24 -16.42
CA PRO A 164 3.09 -21.91 -15.41
C PRO A 164 4.18 -22.98 -15.37
N LYS A 165 5.43 -22.59 -15.51
CA LYS A 165 6.58 -23.51 -15.38
C LYS A 165 7.37 -23.20 -14.12
N PRO A 166 7.96 -24.19 -13.44
CA PRO A 166 8.94 -23.95 -12.40
C PRO A 166 10.10 -23.12 -12.95
N ARG A 167 10.57 -22.16 -12.16
CA ARG A 167 11.78 -21.42 -12.51
C ARG A 167 12.99 -22.26 -12.07
N THR A 168 13.75 -22.73 -13.02
CA THR A 168 15.04 -23.41 -12.78
C THR A 168 16.16 -22.42 -13.04
N TYR A 169 17.16 -22.37 -12.15
CA TYR A 169 18.40 -21.61 -12.30
C TYR A 169 19.55 -22.54 -12.68
#